data_d6eaf7d57631b602754dedf10934eca5
#
_entry.id   d6eaf7d57631b602754dedf10934eca5
#
_cell.length_a   1.000
_cell.length_b   1.000
_cell.length_c   1.000
_cell.angle_alpha   90.00
_cell.angle_beta   90.00
_cell.angle_gamma   90.00
#
_symmetry.space_group_name_H-M   'P 1'
#
loop_
_entity.id
_entity.type
_entity.pdbx_description
1 polymer ?
#
loop_
_entity_poly.entity_id
_entity_poly.type
_entity_poly.pdbx_seq_one_letter_code
_entity_poly.pdbx_strand_id
1 'polypeptide(L)'
;MEEAGIELLFVPPSADLEYLTGVERLIPTFGQSQYAHGWVAGAFFRPGRDPVFVLPRMMALFDVAGDLPGERVVVGERDDGPDVFARTARGLGAVDALGVGDRTWAETLLHLVDALSPRQVVPASRLVNELRRRKDADELAVMQRACAVCDATMAAVAPNVLPGATTLELVEEVEHQMRVHGSRVPSFTTHVFTHFVGGKNSAEETRTEPLAEGDVVMFDFGAVVDGYCSDFGRTVCVGEPDPEVRETHDLVLAAQEAGRAALRPATLASEVNRICRRPIEAAGYGYAFKHRMGHGIGLDVHERPFVSEEEESPLELGMTFTDEPSILLDGFGVRTEDVVVCEPDGGRTLNTFPPGLIVNG
;
A
#
# COMPACT_ATOMS: atom_id res chain seq x y z
N MET A 1 22.54 -9.18 -0.30
CA MET A 1 22.67 -10.51 0.32
C MET A 1 24.06 -10.70 0.94
N GLU A 2 25.15 -10.52 0.21
CA GLU A 2 26.52 -10.77 0.71
C GLU A 2 26.85 -9.94 1.95
N GLU A 3 26.60 -8.63 1.94
CA GLU A 3 26.80 -7.74 3.09
C GLU A 3 25.95 -8.12 4.31
N ALA A 4 24.78 -8.71 4.09
CA ALA A 4 23.89 -9.20 5.14
C ALA A 4 24.18 -10.65 5.56
N GLY A 5 25.20 -11.29 4.97
CA GLY A 5 25.57 -12.67 5.27
C GLY A 5 24.53 -13.72 4.87
N ILE A 6 23.60 -13.37 3.95
CA ILE A 6 22.55 -14.29 3.46
C ILE A 6 23.06 -15.06 2.25
N GLU A 7 23.12 -16.37 2.38
CA GLU A 7 23.65 -17.28 1.33
C GLU A 7 22.56 -17.75 0.36
N LEU A 8 21.34 -17.93 0.86
CA LEU A 8 20.17 -18.27 0.07
C LEU A 8 18.99 -17.43 0.57
N LEU A 9 18.22 -16.87 -0.35
CA LEU A 9 17.00 -16.13 -0.06
C LEU A 9 15.82 -16.83 -0.75
N PHE A 10 14.74 -17.07 -0.02
CA PHE A 10 13.45 -17.46 -0.58
C PHE A 10 12.45 -16.31 -0.48
N VAL A 11 11.82 -15.96 -1.59
CA VAL A 11 10.82 -14.90 -1.67
C VAL A 11 9.53 -15.47 -2.26
N PRO A 12 8.42 -15.47 -1.51
CA PRO A 12 7.12 -15.89 -2.03
C PRO A 12 6.53 -14.82 -2.97
N PRO A 13 5.42 -15.12 -3.69
CA PRO A 13 4.70 -14.12 -4.47
C PRO A 13 4.36 -12.90 -3.59
N SER A 14 4.96 -11.76 -3.92
CA SER A 14 4.91 -10.54 -3.09
C SER A 14 5.45 -9.36 -3.90
N ALA A 15 5.32 -8.15 -3.38
CA ALA A 15 5.97 -6.97 -3.92
C ALA A 15 7.49 -7.13 -4.02
N ASP A 16 8.10 -7.86 -3.08
CA ASP A 16 9.54 -8.13 -3.10
C ASP A 16 9.93 -9.01 -4.31
N LEU A 17 9.12 -10.04 -4.60
CA LEU A 17 9.37 -10.90 -5.77
C LEU A 17 9.19 -10.13 -7.07
N GLU A 18 8.13 -9.33 -7.17
CA GLU A 18 7.87 -8.48 -8.33
C GLU A 18 9.01 -7.48 -8.57
N TYR A 19 9.46 -6.80 -7.52
CA TYR A 19 10.59 -5.86 -7.60
C TYR A 19 11.88 -6.53 -8.07
N LEU A 20 12.20 -7.72 -7.54
CA LEU A 20 13.43 -8.44 -7.85
C LEU A 20 13.44 -9.09 -9.24
N THR A 21 12.28 -9.36 -9.83
CA THR A 21 12.17 -10.21 -11.02
C THR A 21 11.37 -9.59 -12.17
N GLY A 22 10.58 -8.54 -11.90
CA GLY A 22 9.62 -8.00 -12.85
C GLY A 22 8.40 -8.91 -13.10
N VAL A 23 8.24 -10.00 -12.34
CA VAL A 23 7.08 -10.88 -12.47
C VAL A 23 5.89 -10.26 -11.77
N GLU A 24 4.93 -9.81 -12.55
CA GLU A 24 3.74 -9.09 -12.09
C GLU A 24 2.89 -9.94 -11.13
N ARG A 25 2.44 -9.33 -10.05
CA ARG A 25 1.43 -9.91 -9.16
C ARG A 25 0.03 -9.71 -9.74
N LEU A 26 -0.80 -10.74 -9.66
CA LEU A 26 -2.20 -10.61 -10.07
C LEU A 26 -3.02 -9.76 -9.09
N ILE A 27 -2.73 -9.90 -7.80
CA ILE A 27 -3.42 -9.21 -6.70
C ILE A 27 -2.36 -8.67 -5.74
N PRO A 28 -2.38 -7.37 -5.38
CA PRO A 28 -1.43 -6.77 -4.46
C PRO A 28 -1.49 -7.30 -3.03
N THR A 29 -2.55 -8.05 -2.69
CA THR A 29 -2.77 -8.57 -1.34
C THR A 29 -2.20 -9.97 -1.16
N PHE A 30 -1.55 -10.19 -0.01
CA PHE A 30 -1.07 -11.51 0.42
C PHE A 30 -2.20 -12.32 1.05
N GLY A 31 -2.16 -13.65 0.91
CA GLY A 31 -2.91 -14.53 1.78
C GLY A 31 -3.94 -15.45 1.14
N GLN A 32 -3.93 -15.63 -0.19
CA GLN A 32 -4.77 -16.65 -0.83
C GLN A 32 -3.95 -17.75 -1.49
N SER A 33 -4.10 -18.98 -0.96
CA SER A 33 -3.62 -20.17 -1.65
C SER A 33 -4.74 -20.71 -2.54
N GLN A 34 -4.62 -20.47 -3.85
CA GLN A 34 -5.67 -20.86 -4.79
C GLN A 34 -5.45 -22.25 -5.39
N TYR A 35 -4.26 -22.84 -5.22
CA TYR A 35 -3.85 -24.05 -5.92
C TYR A 35 -3.33 -25.12 -4.96
N ALA A 36 -3.47 -26.40 -5.37
CA ALA A 36 -2.74 -27.48 -4.73
C ALA A 36 -1.23 -27.15 -4.73
N HIS A 37 -0.57 -27.40 -3.64
CA HIS A 37 0.82 -27.01 -3.41
C HIS A 37 1.10 -25.51 -3.49
N GLY A 38 0.10 -24.63 -3.30
CA GLY A 38 0.28 -23.18 -3.33
C GLY A 38 1.39 -22.63 -2.42
N TRP A 39 1.68 -23.35 -1.34
CA TRP A 39 2.73 -23.04 -0.39
C TRP A 39 4.15 -23.08 -0.97
N VAL A 40 4.40 -23.82 -2.08
CA VAL A 40 5.73 -23.87 -2.74
C VAL A 40 6.04 -22.63 -3.55
N ALA A 41 5.01 -21.82 -3.86
CA ALA A 41 5.14 -20.69 -4.79
C ALA A 41 6.16 -19.67 -4.31
N GLY A 42 7.10 -19.32 -5.18
CA GLY A 42 8.12 -18.32 -4.93
C GLY A 42 9.37 -18.54 -5.75
N ALA A 43 10.42 -17.82 -5.41
CA ALA A 43 11.72 -17.98 -6.04
C ALA A 43 12.86 -18.01 -5.01
N PHE A 44 13.86 -18.80 -5.32
CA PHE A 44 15.15 -18.84 -4.64
C PHE A 44 16.13 -17.91 -5.33
N PHE A 45 16.87 -17.16 -4.54
CA PHE A 45 17.96 -16.28 -5.01
C PHE A 45 19.25 -16.68 -4.31
N ARG A 46 20.31 -16.83 -5.08
CA ARG A 46 21.66 -17.06 -4.59
C ARG A 46 22.63 -16.11 -5.28
N PRO A 47 23.58 -15.48 -4.56
CA PRO A 47 24.56 -14.60 -5.19
C PRO A 47 25.25 -15.26 -6.38
N GLY A 48 25.32 -14.52 -7.50
CA GLY A 48 25.98 -14.97 -8.75
C GLY A 48 25.27 -16.07 -9.53
N ARG A 49 23.98 -16.34 -9.24
CA ARG A 49 23.14 -17.28 -9.99
C ARG A 49 21.82 -16.64 -10.37
N ASP A 50 21.24 -17.12 -11.47
CA ASP A 50 19.87 -16.77 -11.83
C ASP A 50 18.89 -17.35 -10.80
N PRO A 51 17.73 -16.69 -10.58
CA PRO A 51 16.72 -17.18 -9.67
C PRO A 51 16.12 -18.51 -10.12
N VAL A 52 15.70 -19.31 -9.13
CA VAL A 52 14.99 -20.57 -9.38
C VAL A 52 13.57 -20.43 -8.86
N PHE A 53 12.60 -20.35 -9.76
CA PHE A 53 11.18 -20.28 -9.45
C PHE A 53 10.63 -21.67 -9.16
N VAL A 54 9.88 -21.83 -8.09
CA VAL A 54 9.07 -23.01 -7.79
C VAL A 54 7.61 -22.62 -7.82
N LEU A 55 6.85 -23.23 -8.73
CA LEU A 55 5.49 -22.82 -9.01
C LEU A 55 4.54 -24.03 -9.03
N PRO A 56 3.36 -23.93 -8.39
CA PRO A 56 2.28 -24.88 -8.66
C PRO A 56 1.93 -24.86 -10.15
N ARG A 57 1.60 -26.00 -10.73
CA ARG A 57 1.31 -26.15 -12.18
C ARG A 57 0.24 -25.16 -12.65
N MET A 58 -0.84 -24.99 -11.90
CA MET A 58 -1.90 -24.06 -12.27
C MET A 58 -1.42 -22.61 -12.30
N MET A 59 -0.64 -22.19 -11.31
CA MET A 59 -0.03 -20.87 -11.28
C MET A 59 0.92 -20.65 -12.48
N ALA A 60 1.74 -21.66 -12.78
CA ALA A 60 2.67 -21.61 -13.91
C ALA A 60 1.97 -21.54 -15.28
N LEU A 61 0.72 -22.00 -15.38
CA LEU A 61 -0.06 -22.00 -16.62
C LEU A 61 -0.93 -20.76 -16.82
N PHE A 62 -1.46 -20.21 -15.73
CA PHE A 62 -2.52 -19.19 -15.81
C PHE A 62 -2.12 -17.83 -15.24
N ASP A 63 -1.23 -17.80 -14.23
CA ASP A 63 -0.96 -16.58 -13.49
C ASP A 63 0.39 -15.95 -13.83
N VAL A 64 1.36 -16.75 -14.27
CA VAL A 64 2.69 -16.26 -14.62
C VAL A 64 2.80 -16.15 -16.12
N ALA A 65 2.75 -14.91 -16.60
CA ALA A 65 2.89 -14.61 -18.03
C ALA A 65 4.35 -14.68 -18.50
N GLY A 66 4.57 -15.21 -19.68
CA GLY A 66 5.81 -15.03 -20.43
C GLY A 66 7.03 -15.76 -19.89
N ASP A 67 8.19 -15.23 -20.22
CA ASP A 67 9.48 -15.76 -19.85
C ASP A 67 9.89 -15.27 -18.45
N LEU A 68 10.18 -16.19 -17.53
CA LEU A 68 10.74 -15.88 -16.22
C LEU A 68 12.24 -15.60 -16.33
N PRO A 69 12.78 -14.69 -15.54
CA PRO A 69 14.22 -14.40 -15.51
C PRO A 69 14.99 -15.47 -14.72
N GLY A 70 14.88 -16.75 -15.09
CA GLY A 70 15.55 -17.83 -14.38
C GLY A 70 14.97 -19.23 -14.66
N GLU A 71 15.41 -20.20 -13.85
CA GLU A 71 14.95 -21.58 -13.98
C GLU A 71 13.52 -21.73 -13.42
N ARG A 72 12.70 -22.56 -14.07
CA ARG A 72 11.33 -22.88 -13.63
C ARG A 72 11.22 -24.32 -13.19
N VAL A 73 10.85 -24.55 -11.96
CA VAL A 73 10.46 -25.85 -11.39
C VAL A 73 8.94 -25.85 -11.18
N VAL A 74 8.23 -26.73 -11.88
CA VAL A 74 6.77 -26.84 -11.77
C VAL A 74 6.40 -28.02 -10.90
N VAL A 75 5.51 -27.80 -9.92
CA VAL A 75 4.96 -28.84 -9.04
C VAL A 75 3.54 -29.15 -9.48
N GLY A 76 3.33 -30.36 -10.01
CA GLY A 76 2.01 -30.86 -10.42
C GLY A 76 1.17 -31.34 -9.24
N GLU A 77 -0.15 -31.44 -9.43
CA GLU A 77 -1.08 -31.85 -8.38
C GLU A 77 -0.87 -33.29 -7.86
N ARG A 78 -0.20 -34.12 -8.63
CA ARG A 78 0.09 -35.52 -8.27
C ARG A 78 1.52 -35.73 -7.80
N ASP A 79 2.34 -34.70 -7.83
CA ASP A 79 3.71 -34.77 -7.38
C ASP A 79 3.77 -34.80 -5.84
N ASP A 80 4.83 -35.37 -5.31
CA ASP A 80 5.20 -35.16 -3.92
C ASP A 80 5.79 -33.74 -3.79
N GLY A 81 4.92 -32.77 -3.52
CA GLY A 81 5.29 -31.35 -3.42
C GLY A 81 6.43 -31.10 -2.44
N PRO A 82 6.37 -31.63 -1.21
CA PRO A 82 7.49 -31.58 -0.25
C PRO A 82 8.81 -32.09 -0.80
N ASP A 83 8.81 -33.24 -1.48
CA ASP A 83 10.05 -33.81 -2.03
C ASP A 83 10.60 -32.97 -3.19
N VAL A 84 9.76 -32.52 -4.11
CA VAL A 84 10.18 -31.62 -5.23
C VAL A 84 10.78 -30.34 -4.68
N PHE A 85 10.12 -29.70 -3.73
CA PHE A 85 10.57 -28.45 -3.12
C PHE A 85 11.90 -28.63 -2.37
N ALA A 86 12.00 -29.67 -1.54
CA ALA A 86 13.21 -29.99 -0.78
C ALA A 86 14.40 -30.30 -1.69
N ARG A 87 14.21 -31.07 -2.78
CA ARG A 87 15.27 -31.38 -3.75
C ARG A 87 15.72 -30.11 -4.47
N THR A 88 14.81 -29.24 -4.85
CA THR A 88 15.13 -27.95 -5.47
C THR A 88 15.98 -27.11 -4.53
N ALA A 89 15.54 -26.94 -3.26
CA ALA A 89 16.28 -26.17 -2.27
C ALA A 89 17.69 -26.74 -2.02
N ARG A 90 17.81 -28.07 -1.82
CA ARG A 90 19.10 -28.75 -1.60
C ARG A 90 20.04 -28.65 -2.82
N GLY A 91 19.47 -28.66 -4.04
CA GLY A 91 20.23 -28.54 -5.28
C GLY A 91 20.94 -27.18 -5.41
N LEU A 92 20.53 -26.19 -4.67
CA LEU A 92 21.18 -24.88 -4.61
C LEU A 92 22.45 -24.87 -3.72
N GLY A 93 22.70 -25.94 -2.96
CA GLY A 93 23.90 -26.14 -2.14
C GLY A 93 23.65 -25.91 -0.64
N ALA A 94 24.68 -26.16 0.16
CA ALA A 94 24.61 -25.97 1.60
C ALA A 94 24.38 -24.49 1.96
N VAL A 95 23.63 -24.28 3.04
CA VAL A 95 23.20 -22.95 3.51
C VAL A 95 23.31 -22.89 5.03
N ASP A 96 24.17 -22.00 5.53
CA ASP A 96 24.23 -21.70 6.96
C ASP A 96 23.23 -20.57 7.33
N ALA A 97 23.06 -19.56 6.47
CA ALA A 97 22.14 -18.44 6.66
C ALA A 97 21.09 -18.36 5.54
N LEU A 98 19.85 -18.71 5.90
CA LEU A 98 18.68 -18.62 5.04
C LEU A 98 17.91 -17.32 5.27
N GLY A 99 17.77 -16.51 4.24
CA GLY A 99 16.83 -15.38 4.22
C GLY A 99 15.45 -15.82 3.76
N VAL A 100 14.41 -15.30 4.37
CA VAL A 100 13.03 -15.53 3.94
C VAL A 100 12.25 -14.21 3.86
N GLY A 101 11.41 -14.06 2.85
CA GLY A 101 10.47 -12.96 2.78
C GLY A 101 9.48 -13.01 3.95
N ASP A 102 9.05 -11.89 4.48
CA ASP A 102 8.16 -11.79 5.65
C ASP A 102 6.76 -12.35 5.38
N ARG A 103 6.36 -12.48 4.12
CA ARG A 103 5.09 -13.07 3.67
C ARG A 103 5.21 -14.56 3.34
N THR A 104 6.30 -15.22 3.76
CA THR A 104 6.47 -16.66 3.59
C THR A 104 5.50 -17.41 4.50
N TRP A 105 4.75 -18.35 3.93
CA TRP A 105 3.88 -19.23 4.71
C TRP A 105 4.67 -20.02 5.76
N ALA A 106 4.09 -20.22 6.92
CA ALA A 106 4.72 -21.05 7.95
C ALA A 106 5.02 -22.48 7.45
N GLU A 107 4.12 -23.07 6.64
CA GLU A 107 4.32 -24.37 5.99
C GLU A 107 5.57 -24.35 5.10
N THR A 108 5.73 -23.36 4.24
CA THR A 108 6.91 -23.20 3.38
C THR A 108 8.20 -23.08 4.21
N LEU A 109 8.16 -22.25 5.26
CA LEU A 109 9.30 -22.07 6.16
C LEU A 109 9.71 -23.39 6.84
N LEU A 110 8.75 -24.17 7.34
CA LEU A 110 9.02 -25.45 7.97
C LEU A 110 9.68 -26.44 6.98
N HIS A 111 9.19 -26.51 5.75
CA HIS A 111 9.81 -27.33 4.71
C HIS A 111 11.22 -26.86 4.34
N LEU A 112 11.48 -25.55 4.30
CA LEU A 112 12.81 -25.00 4.07
C LEU A 112 13.78 -25.36 5.18
N VAL A 113 13.37 -25.21 6.44
CA VAL A 113 14.19 -25.56 7.62
C VAL A 113 14.50 -27.06 7.64
N ASP A 114 13.51 -27.92 7.39
CA ASP A 114 13.72 -29.37 7.32
C ASP A 114 14.66 -29.78 6.17
N ALA A 115 14.47 -29.17 4.99
CA ALA A 115 15.27 -29.49 3.83
C ALA A 115 16.74 -29.04 3.94
N LEU A 116 17.00 -27.86 4.48
CA LEU A 116 18.31 -27.20 4.45
C LEU A 116 19.06 -27.27 5.78
N SER A 117 18.34 -27.44 6.90
CA SER A 117 18.90 -27.40 8.26
C SER A 117 19.84 -26.19 8.49
N PRO A 118 19.41 -24.98 8.16
CA PRO A 118 20.26 -23.80 8.28
C PRO A 118 20.56 -23.48 9.75
N ARG A 119 21.74 -22.92 10.04
CA ARG A 119 22.06 -22.46 11.39
C ARG A 119 21.28 -21.22 11.79
N GLN A 120 20.96 -20.39 10.81
CA GLN A 120 20.23 -19.15 11.01
C GLN A 120 19.16 -18.97 9.93
N VAL A 121 17.97 -18.53 10.35
CA VAL A 121 16.92 -18.02 9.47
C VAL A 121 16.71 -16.56 9.80
N VAL A 122 16.72 -15.69 8.78
CA VAL A 122 16.57 -14.24 8.94
C VAL A 122 15.44 -13.69 8.09
N PRO A 123 14.63 -12.76 8.61
CA PRO A 123 13.64 -12.04 7.81
C PRO A 123 14.37 -11.11 6.82
N ALA A 124 14.16 -11.31 5.53
CA ALA A 124 14.90 -10.62 4.48
C ALA A 124 14.14 -9.51 3.76
N SER A 125 12.84 -9.35 3.99
CA SER A 125 12.06 -8.27 3.39
C SER A 125 12.57 -6.88 3.73
N ARG A 126 13.18 -6.69 4.89
CA ARG A 126 13.85 -5.43 5.22
C ARG A 126 14.97 -5.08 4.24
N LEU A 127 15.73 -6.09 3.78
CA LEU A 127 16.81 -5.89 2.81
C LEU A 127 16.25 -5.44 1.45
N VAL A 128 15.15 -6.05 1.00
CA VAL A 128 14.50 -5.68 -0.25
C VAL A 128 13.84 -4.30 -0.13
N ASN A 129 13.21 -4.01 1.03
CA ASN A 129 12.61 -2.71 1.29
C ASN A 129 13.63 -1.55 1.23
N GLU A 130 14.88 -1.77 1.66
CA GLU A 130 15.95 -0.76 1.51
C GLU A 130 16.23 -0.37 0.04
N LEU A 131 15.95 -1.27 -0.91
CA LEU A 131 16.03 -0.98 -2.34
C LEU A 131 14.75 -0.29 -2.83
N ARG A 132 13.59 -0.81 -2.46
CA ARG A 132 12.27 -0.36 -2.91
C ARG A 132 11.87 1.03 -2.40
N ARG A 133 12.31 1.40 -1.18
CA ARG A 133 11.87 2.64 -0.53
C ARG A 133 12.24 3.92 -1.30
N ARG A 134 13.31 3.88 -2.11
CA ARG A 134 13.73 4.99 -2.98
C ARG A 134 13.34 4.69 -4.42
N LYS A 135 12.40 5.44 -4.92
CA LYS A 135 11.89 5.29 -6.29
C LYS A 135 12.81 6.04 -7.27
N ASP A 136 13.12 5.39 -8.36
CA ASP A 136 13.77 6.04 -9.50
C ASP A 136 12.76 6.82 -10.36
N ALA A 137 13.24 7.41 -11.46
CA ALA A 137 12.41 8.23 -12.33
C ALA A 137 11.31 7.43 -13.05
N ASP A 138 11.59 6.19 -13.42
CA ASP A 138 10.66 5.31 -14.12
C ASP A 138 9.57 4.83 -13.16
N GLU A 139 9.93 4.44 -11.94
CA GLU A 139 9.01 4.09 -10.86
C GLU A 139 8.08 5.26 -10.50
N LEU A 140 8.64 6.47 -10.35
CA LEU A 140 7.86 7.69 -10.09
C LEU A 140 6.89 8.02 -11.22
N ALA A 141 7.28 7.79 -12.48
CA ALA A 141 6.38 7.98 -13.62
C ALA A 141 5.20 6.99 -13.61
N VAL A 142 5.42 5.75 -13.17
CA VAL A 142 4.34 4.77 -12.97
C VAL A 142 3.41 5.20 -11.83
N MET A 143 3.96 5.59 -10.70
CA MET A 143 3.18 6.07 -9.54
C MET A 143 2.37 7.32 -9.89
N GLN A 144 2.92 8.24 -10.69
CA GLN A 144 2.19 9.41 -11.19
C GLN A 144 0.95 9.00 -12.01
N ARG A 145 1.04 7.92 -12.82
CA ARG A 145 -0.11 7.38 -13.55
C ARG A 145 -1.15 6.77 -12.61
N ALA A 146 -0.72 6.06 -11.57
CA ALA A 146 -1.64 5.51 -10.56
C ALA A 146 -2.38 6.63 -9.81
N CYS A 147 -1.68 7.71 -9.43
CA CYS A 147 -2.30 8.89 -8.82
C CYS A 147 -3.29 9.58 -9.77
N ALA A 148 -2.95 9.70 -11.06
CA ALA A 148 -3.84 10.30 -12.06
C ALA A 148 -5.13 9.50 -12.26
N VAL A 149 -5.10 8.16 -12.08
CA VAL A 149 -6.32 7.34 -12.05
C VAL A 149 -7.22 7.75 -10.90
N CYS A 150 -6.68 7.94 -9.69
CA CYS A 150 -7.47 8.39 -8.53
C CYS A 150 -8.03 9.80 -8.74
N ASP A 151 -7.22 10.72 -9.26
CA ASP A 151 -7.66 12.08 -9.59
C ASP A 151 -8.86 12.08 -10.56
N ALA A 152 -8.76 11.31 -11.65
CA ALA A 152 -9.83 11.17 -12.64
C ALA A 152 -11.08 10.47 -12.06
N THR A 153 -10.87 9.46 -11.23
CA THR A 153 -11.95 8.75 -10.52
C THR A 153 -12.71 9.71 -9.61
N MET A 154 -12.01 10.49 -8.79
CA MET A 154 -12.67 11.47 -7.90
C MET A 154 -13.42 12.54 -8.68
N ALA A 155 -12.86 13.02 -9.80
CA ALA A 155 -13.54 13.97 -10.67
C ALA A 155 -14.86 13.45 -11.24
N ALA A 156 -14.94 12.13 -11.52
CA ALA A 156 -16.14 11.46 -12.01
C ALA A 156 -17.16 11.17 -10.90
N VAL A 157 -16.68 10.80 -9.71
CA VAL A 157 -17.53 10.35 -8.59
C VAL A 157 -18.08 11.51 -7.77
N ALA A 158 -17.26 12.54 -7.50
CA ALA A 158 -17.64 13.63 -6.62
C ALA A 158 -19.02 14.26 -6.97
N PRO A 159 -19.40 14.48 -8.23
CA PRO A 159 -20.72 15.02 -8.58
C PRO A 159 -21.91 14.12 -8.21
N ASN A 160 -21.67 12.85 -7.91
CA ASN A 160 -22.71 11.88 -7.56
C ASN A 160 -22.99 11.83 -6.05
N VAL A 161 -22.23 12.54 -5.25
CA VAL A 161 -22.45 12.66 -3.79
C VAL A 161 -23.58 13.65 -3.55
N LEU A 162 -24.81 13.15 -3.61
CA LEU A 162 -26.04 13.95 -3.56
C LEU A 162 -27.04 13.33 -2.56
N PRO A 163 -28.05 14.07 -2.09
CA PRO A 163 -29.10 13.50 -1.27
C PRO A 163 -29.76 12.31 -1.97
N GLY A 164 -29.92 11.20 -1.23
CA GLY A 164 -30.50 9.96 -1.74
C GLY A 164 -29.49 8.93 -2.27
N ALA A 165 -28.24 9.31 -2.59
CA ALA A 165 -27.17 8.35 -2.87
C ALA A 165 -26.79 7.56 -1.61
N THR A 166 -26.23 6.37 -1.78
CA THR A 166 -25.75 5.55 -0.67
C THR A 166 -24.22 5.39 -0.75
N THR A 167 -23.56 5.16 0.39
CA THR A 167 -22.11 4.88 0.38
C THR A 167 -21.78 3.61 -0.38
N LEU A 168 -22.68 2.64 -0.44
CA LEU A 168 -22.50 1.43 -1.26
C LEU A 168 -22.43 1.76 -2.76
N GLU A 169 -23.38 2.55 -3.27
CA GLU A 169 -23.37 2.99 -4.67
C GLU A 169 -22.11 3.80 -5.01
N LEU A 170 -21.65 4.64 -4.08
CA LEU A 170 -20.43 5.41 -4.26
C LEU A 170 -19.17 4.52 -4.29
N VAL A 171 -19.09 3.46 -3.46
CA VAL A 171 -17.99 2.47 -3.52
C VAL A 171 -17.97 1.77 -4.87
N GLU A 172 -19.14 1.29 -5.34
CA GLU A 172 -19.27 0.61 -6.64
C GLU A 172 -18.85 1.53 -7.78
N GLU A 173 -19.24 2.81 -7.72
CA GLU A 173 -18.87 3.80 -8.73
C GLU A 173 -17.38 4.13 -8.69
N VAL A 174 -16.76 4.30 -7.51
CA VAL A 174 -15.31 4.47 -7.37
C VAL A 174 -14.56 3.33 -8.03
N GLU A 175 -14.91 2.08 -7.72
CA GLU A 175 -14.25 0.92 -8.29
C GLU A 175 -14.48 0.78 -9.79
N HIS A 176 -15.67 1.15 -10.27
CA HIS A 176 -15.98 1.21 -11.70
C HIS A 176 -15.08 2.23 -12.40
N GLN A 177 -15.04 3.46 -11.90
CA GLN A 177 -14.27 4.55 -12.50
C GLN A 177 -12.76 4.28 -12.45
N MET A 178 -12.23 3.70 -11.37
CA MET A 178 -10.83 3.29 -11.35
C MET A 178 -10.49 2.32 -12.49
N ARG A 179 -11.37 1.34 -12.79
CA ARG A 179 -11.17 0.42 -13.93
C ARG A 179 -11.27 1.15 -15.27
N VAL A 180 -12.22 2.08 -15.43
CA VAL A 180 -12.38 2.91 -16.64
C VAL A 180 -11.10 3.73 -16.91
N HIS A 181 -10.47 4.25 -15.86
CA HIS A 181 -9.27 5.08 -15.96
C HIS A 181 -7.96 4.28 -15.94
N GLY A 182 -8.02 2.95 -15.92
CA GLY A 182 -6.86 2.08 -16.17
C GLY A 182 -6.28 1.38 -14.95
N SER A 183 -6.91 1.44 -13.79
CA SER A 183 -6.54 0.59 -12.67
C SER A 183 -7.02 -0.84 -12.92
N ARG A 184 -6.14 -1.79 -12.68
CA ARG A 184 -6.49 -3.22 -12.79
C ARG A 184 -7.36 -3.68 -11.63
N VAL A 185 -7.00 -3.28 -10.43
CA VAL A 185 -7.66 -3.62 -9.17
C VAL A 185 -7.49 -2.46 -8.19
N PRO A 186 -8.33 -2.31 -7.17
CA PRO A 186 -8.02 -1.42 -6.05
C PRO A 186 -6.71 -1.79 -5.35
N SER A 187 -5.94 -0.83 -4.88
CA SER A 187 -4.73 -1.07 -4.10
C SER A 187 -5.04 -1.65 -2.71
N PHE A 188 -6.21 -1.32 -2.20
CA PHE A 188 -6.81 -1.85 -0.97
C PHE A 188 -8.35 -1.77 -1.09
N THR A 189 -9.06 -2.21 -0.06
CA THR A 189 -10.52 -2.11 -0.03
C THR A 189 -10.96 -0.65 -0.08
N THR A 190 -11.74 -0.29 -1.07
CA THR A 190 -12.32 1.06 -1.21
C THR A 190 -13.21 1.38 -0.02
N HIS A 191 -12.97 2.52 0.61
CA HIS A 191 -13.75 3.03 1.72
C HIS A 191 -14.45 4.34 1.36
N VAL A 192 -15.74 4.41 1.68
CA VAL A 192 -16.55 5.63 1.65
C VAL A 192 -17.26 5.73 2.99
N PHE A 193 -16.86 6.70 3.78
CA PHE A 193 -17.29 6.84 5.17
C PHE A 193 -18.25 8.01 5.31
N THR A 194 -19.33 7.77 6.05
CA THR A 194 -20.20 8.81 6.63
C THR A 194 -20.23 8.59 8.13
N HIS A 195 -20.89 9.28 8.92
CA HIS A 195 -21.13 9.08 10.36
C HIS A 195 -20.05 8.31 11.14
N PHE A 196 -19.38 9.00 12.04
CA PHE A 196 -18.40 8.42 12.96
C PHE A 196 -18.99 8.37 14.37
N VAL A 197 -18.92 7.23 15.06
CA VAL A 197 -19.34 7.07 16.44
C VAL A 197 -18.13 6.80 17.33
N GLY A 198 -17.88 7.67 18.31
CA GLY A 198 -16.67 7.58 19.14
C GLY A 198 -15.38 7.74 18.30
N GLY A 199 -15.46 8.43 17.14
CA GLY A 199 -14.39 8.53 16.17
C GLY A 199 -13.99 7.19 15.55
N LYS A 200 -14.87 6.23 15.56
CA LYS A 200 -14.78 4.98 14.81
C LYS A 200 -15.69 5.05 13.61
N ASN A 201 -15.25 4.44 12.54
CA ASN A 201 -16.00 4.33 11.32
C ASN A 201 -17.21 3.40 11.51
N SER A 202 -18.39 3.87 11.10
CA SER A 202 -19.64 3.10 11.03
C SER A 202 -20.03 2.76 9.58
N ALA A 203 -19.08 2.76 8.64
CA ALA A 203 -19.33 2.60 7.21
C ALA A 203 -20.15 1.35 6.83
N GLU A 204 -19.98 0.24 7.55
CA GLU A 204 -20.77 -0.96 7.28
C GLU A 204 -22.22 -0.82 7.75
N GLU A 205 -22.45 -0.10 8.83
CA GLU A 205 -23.78 0.11 9.39
C GLU A 205 -24.61 1.11 8.57
N THR A 206 -23.95 2.03 7.87
CA THR A 206 -24.61 3.10 7.09
C THR A 206 -24.59 2.90 5.58
N ARG A 207 -24.00 1.83 5.07
CA ARG A 207 -23.81 1.59 3.61
C ARG A 207 -25.06 1.72 2.77
N THR A 208 -26.22 1.37 3.28
CA THR A 208 -27.50 1.40 2.56
C THR A 208 -28.39 2.56 2.96
N GLU A 209 -27.98 3.36 3.93
CA GLU A 209 -28.72 4.56 4.31
C GLU A 209 -28.49 5.67 3.26
N PRO A 210 -29.57 6.28 2.75
CA PRO A 210 -29.45 7.38 1.80
C PRO A 210 -28.81 8.60 2.48
N LEU A 211 -27.88 9.22 1.76
CA LEU A 211 -27.31 10.50 2.18
C LEU A 211 -28.38 11.58 2.28
N ALA A 212 -28.23 12.46 3.25
CA ALA A 212 -29.07 13.60 3.50
C ALA A 212 -28.26 14.91 3.35
N GLU A 213 -28.99 16.02 3.26
CA GLU A 213 -28.40 17.36 3.31
C GLU A 213 -27.62 17.55 4.62
N GLY A 214 -26.40 18.06 4.52
CA GLY A 214 -25.48 18.23 5.66
C GLY A 214 -24.53 17.07 5.91
N ASP A 215 -24.72 15.91 5.24
CA ASP A 215 -23.82 14.77 5.41
C ASP A 215 -22.41 15.06 4.88
N VAL A 216 -21.43 14.56 5.63
CA VAL A 216 -19.99 14.65 5.29
C VAL A 216 -19.53 13.25 4.87
N VAL A 217 -19.04 13.15 3.65
CA VAL A 217 -18.59 11.89 3.03
C VAL A 217 -17.08 11.94 2.86
N MET A 218 -16.37 11.05 3.52
CA MET A 218 -14.92 10.89 3.41
C MET A 218 -14.60 9.69 2.53
N PHE A 219 -13.85 9.92 1.48
CA PHE A 219 -13.35 8.90 0.55
C PHE A 219 -11.92 8.52 0.90
N ASP A 220 -11.63 7.23 0.76
CA ASP A 220 -10.32 6.63 0.99
C ASP A 220 -10.18 5.42 0.04
N PHE A 221 -9.42 5.57 -1.04
CA PHE A 221 -9.27 4.56 -2.08
C PHE A 221 -7.96 4.71 -2.85
N GLY A 222 -7.55 3.64 -3.53
CA GLY A 222 -6.31 3.67 -4.30
C GLY A 222 -6.35 2.75 -5.51
N ALA A 223 -5.58 3.11 -6.52
CA ALA A 223 -5.44 2.41 -7.79
C ALA A 223 -4.12 1.64 -7.88
N VAL A 224 -4.08 0.64 -8.75
CA VAL A 224 -2.85 -0.09 -9.11
C VAL A 224 -2.60 0.05 -10.60
N VAL A 225 -1.41 0.55 -10.95
CA VAL A 225 -0.93 0.65 -12.34
C VAL A 225 0.46 0.03 -12.41
N ASP A 226 0.64 -0.95 -13.29
CA ASP A 226 1.90 -1.68 -13.48
C ASP A 226 2.55 -2.10 -12.13
N GLY A 227 1.73 -2.65 -11.21
CA GLY A 227 2.13 -3.11 -9.88
C GLY A 227 2.25 -2.03 -8.81
N TYR A 228 2.37 -0.75 -9.16
CA TYR A 228 2.48 0.35 -8.20
C TYR A 228 1.12 0.83 -7.71
N CYS A 229 1.05 1.04 -6.40
CA CYS A 229 -0.14 1.51 -5.70
C CYS A 229 -0.17 3.04 -5.65
N SER A 230 -1.37 3.60 -5.69
CA SER A 230 -1.68 4.92 -5.15
C SER A 230 -2.59 4.79 -3.93
N ASP A 231 -2.70 5.88 -3.20
CA ASP A 231 -3.56 6.06 -2.04
C ASP A 231 -4.08 7.49 -2.06
N PHE A 232 -5.39 7.67 -1.84
CA PHE A 232 -6.03 8.96 -2.12
C PHE A 232 -7.27 9.15 -1.26
N GLY A 233 -7.37 10.32 -0.62
CA GLY A 233 -8.53 10.65 0.20
C GLY A 233 -9.04 12.07 -0.01
N ARG A 234 -10.35 12.24 -0.04
CA ARG A 234 -11.03 13.55 -0.12
C ARG A 234 -12.30 13.54 0.72
N THR A 235 -12.72 14.74 1.09
CA THR A 235 -13.98 14.98 1.81
C THR A 235 -14.96 15.74 0.94
N VAL A 236 -16.20 15.25 0.88
CA VAL A 236 -17.32 15.86 0.15
C VAL A 236 -18.47 16.13 1.13
N CYS A 237 -19.08 17.31 1.06
CA CYS A 237 -20.30 17.62 1.80
C CYS A 237 -21.50 17.61 0.87
N VAL A 238 -22.60 17.06 1.34
CA VAL A 238 -23.91 17.15 0.70
C VAL A 238 -24.57 18.45 1.16
N GLY A 239 -24.65 19.44 0.27
CA GLY A 239 -25.13 20.77 0.63
C GLY A 239 -24.12 21.63 1.39
N GLU A 240 -24.59 22.72 1.99
CA GLU A 240 -23.76 23.66 2.75
C GLU A 240 -23.26 23.03 4.05
N PRO A 241 -21.93 22.87 4.23
CA PRO A 241 -21.38 22.24 5.45
C PRO A 241 -21.52 23.15 6.67
N ASP A 242 -21.67 22.52 7.82
CA ASP A 242 -21.57 23.21 9.10
C ASP A 242 -20.23 23.94 9.24
N PRO A 243 -20.19 25.10 9.96
CA PRO A 243 -18.94 25.83 10.18
C PRO A 243 -17.83 24.99 10.78
N GLU A 244 -18.14 24.02 11.67
CA GLU A 244 -17.16 23.12 12.29
C GLU A 244 -16.50 22.18 11.25
N VAL A 245 -17.26 21.74 10.24
CA VAL A 245 -16.72 20.91 9.14
C VAL A 245 -15.73 21.72 8.31
N ARG A 246 -16.03 23.00 8.00
CA ARG A 246 -15.10 23.86 7.28
C ARG A 246 -13.84 24.14 8.09
N GLU A 247 -14.00 24.50 9.37
CA GLU A 247 -12.88 24.77 10.28
C GLU A 247 -11.94 23.56 10.40
N THR A 248 -12.50 22.38 10.65
CA THR A 248 -11.71 21.16 10.80
C THR A 248 -11.04 20.74 9.49
N HIS A 249 -11.71 20.92 8.35
CA HIS A 249 -11.10 20.65 7.05
C HIS A 249 -9.94 21.63 6.74
N ASP A 250 -10.09 22.92 7.06
CA ASP A 250 -9.00 23.90 6.90
C ASP A 250 -7.79 23.56 7.77
N LEU A 251 -8.03 23.04 8.98
CA LEU A 251 -6.96 22.53 9.86
C LEU A 251 -6.27 21.29 9.27
N VAL A 252 -7.02 20.38 8.66
CA VAL A 252 -6.46 19.22 7.95
C VAL A 252 -5.58 19.68 6.77
N LEU A 253 -6.02 20.65 5.97
CA LEU A 253 -5.21 21.23 4.89
C LEU A 253 -3.93 21.89 5.42
N ALA A 254 -4.01 22.62 6.52
CA ALA A 254 -2.84 23.25 7.14
C ALA A 254 -1.86 22.18 7.69
N ALA A 255 -2.37 21.08 8.22
CA ALA A 255 -1.58 19.94 8.69
C ALA A 255 -0.88 19.22 7.54
N GLN A 256 -1.60 18.95 6.44
CA GLN A 256 -1.06 18.34 5.22
C GLN A 256 0.07 19.20 4.65
N GLU A 257 -0.16 20.48 4.48
CA GLU A 257 0.87 21.40 3.97
C GLU A 257 2.12 21.46 4.85
N ALA A 258 1.93 21.47 6.18
CA ALA A 258 3.04 21.46 7.13
C ALA A 258 3.84 20.15 7.07
N GLY A 259 3.13 19.02 6.99
CA GLY A 259 3.72 17.68 6.81
C GLY A 259 4.50 17.57 5.51
N ARG A 260 3.86 17.94 4.41
CA ARG A 260 4.45 17.94 3.07
C ARG A 260 5.72 18.81 3.00
N ALA A 261 5.68 20.01 3.56
CA ALA A 261 6.86 20.89 3.60
C ALA A 261 8.03 20.30 4.42
N ALA A 262 7.75 19.42 5.37
CA ALA A 262 8.76 18.75 6.20
C ALA A 262 9.34 17.47 5.58
N LEU A 263 8.72 16.92 4.53
CA LEU A 263 9.18 15.72 3.80
C LEU A 263 10.44 16.04 2.98
N ARG A 264 11.58 16.17 3.67
CA ARG A 264 12.89 16.49 3.09
C ARG A 264 13.93 15.44 3.49
N PRO A 265 14.98 15.25 2.68
CA PRO A 265 16.10 14.38 3.08
C PRO A 265 16.70 14.77 4.44
N ALA A 266 17.05 13.75 5.21
CA ALA A 266 17.59 13.82 6.57
C ALA A 266 16.59 14.26 7.67
N THR A 267 15.36 14.65 7.37
CA THR A 267 14.32 14.83 8.39
C THR A 267 13.90 13.45 8.91
N LEU A 268 13.73 13.30 10.22
CA LEU A 268 13.21 12.04 10.79
C LEU A 268 11.72 11.88 10.49
N ALA A 269 11.27 10.68 10.20
CA ALA A 269 9.85 10.39 9.94
C ALA A 269 8.96 10.79 11.14
N SER A 270 9.42 10.55 12.38
CA SER A 270 8.76 11.00 13.61
C SER A 270 8.65 12.52 13.70
N GLU A 271 9.64 13.26 13.23
CA GLU A 271 9.59 14.71 13.21
C GLU A 271 8.59 15.24 12.20
N VAL A 272 8.50 14.64 11.00
CA VAL A 272 7.49 14.98 9.99
C VAL A 272 6.09 14.76 10.57
N ASN A 273 5.84 13.59 11.19
CA ASN A 273 4.58 13.30 11.87
C ASN A 273 4.24 14.38 12.93
N ARG A 274 5.19 14.75 13.76
CA ARG A 274 5.01 15.77 14.79
C ARG A 274 4.71 17.16 14.20
N ILE A 275 5.34 17.53 13.08
CA ILE A 275 5.10 18.81 12.39
C ILE A 275 3.69 18.83 11.79
N CYS A 276 3.27 17.74 11.13
CA CYS A 276 1.93 17.60 10.60
C CYS A 276 0.84 17.73 11.66
N ARG A 277 1.05 17.13 12.84
CA ARG A 277 0.06 17.16 13.95
C ARG A 277 -0.14 18.53 14.58
N ARG A 278 0.88 19.40 14.57
CA ARG A 278 0.88 20.68 15.30
C ARG A 278 -0.31 21.60 15.01
N PRO A 279 -0.73 21.87 13.77
CA PRO A 279 -1.90 22.73 13.51
C PRO A 279 -3.18 22.20 14.17
N ILE A 280 -3.41 20.88 14.08
CA ILE A 280 -4.58 20.21 14.65
C ILE A 280 -4.54 20.22 16.18
N GLU A 281 -3.37 19.95 16.77
CA GLU A 281 -3.18 19.97 18.24
C GLU A 281 -3.31 21.37 18.82
N ALA A 282 -2.75 22.39 18.14
CA ALA A 282 -2.84 23.79 18.57
C ALA A 282 -4.28 24.32 18.57
N ALA A 283 -5.13 23.81 17.67
CA ALA A 283 -6.56 24.12 17.65
C ALA A 283 -7.40 23.31 18.65
N GLY A 284 -6.79 22.39 19.41
CA GLY A 284 -7.46 21.57 20.41
C GLY A 284 -8.05 20.25 19.90
N TYR A 285 -7.86 19.90 18.62
CA TYR A 285 -8.38 18.67 18.01
C TYR A 285 -7.38 17.49 18.01
N GLY A 286 -6.25 17.60 18.73
CA GLY A 286 -5.23 16.54 18.78
C GLY A 286 -5.78 15.17 19.19
N TYR A 287 -6.81 15.11 20.04
CA TYR A 287 -7.49 13.88 20.42
C TYR A 287 -8.25 13.18 19.29
N ALA A 288 -8.60 13.93 18.25
CA ALA A 288 -9.33 13.47 17.07
C ALA A 288 -8.42 13.06 15.91
N PHE A 289 -7.13 13.38 15.95
CA PHE A 289 -6.12 12.86 15.03
C PHE A 289 -5.57 11.54 15.57
N LYS A 290 -6.23 10.42 15.23
CA LYS A 290 -6.07 9.12 15.90
C LYS A 290 -5.02 8.20 15.30
N HIS A 291 -4.47 8.53 14.15
CA HIS A 291 -3.49 7.71 13.44
C HIS A 291 -2.20 8.48 13.13
N ARG A 292 -1.24 7.84 12.52
CA ARG A 292 -0.01 8.46 12.01
C ARG A 292 -0.31 9.42 10.85
N MET A 293 0.64 10.30 10.53
CA MET A 293 0.52 11.19 9.37
C MET A 293 0.39 10.44 8.06
N GLY A 294 1.09 9.31 7.91
CA GLY A 294 1.12 8.54 6.67
C GLY A 294 2.08 7.36 6.72
N HIS A 295 2.37 6.80 5.57
CA HIS A 295 3.24 5.63 5.41
C HIS A 295 3.97 5.67 4.07
N GLY A 296 5.06 4.91 3.96
CA GLY A 296 5.68 4.63 2.68
C GLY A 296 4.71 3.89 1.76
N ILE A 297 4.83 4.15 0.46
CA ILE A 297 3.97 3.56 -0.57
C ILE A 297 4.79 3.25 -1.83
N GLY A 298 4.43 2.22 -2.56
CA GLY A 298 5.08 1.81 -3.80
C GLY A 298 4.40 0.60 -4.41
N LEU A 299 5.11 -0.52 -4.52
CA LEU A 299 4.52 -1.79 -4.94
C LEU A 299 3.56 -2.36 -3.88
N ASP A 300 3.77 -2.11 -2.60
CA ASP A 300 2.76 -2.31 -1.57
C ASP A 300 2.13 -0.96 -1.20
N VAL A 301 0.85 -0.96 -0.83
CA VAL A 301 0.18 0.23 -0.32
C VAL A 301 0.84 0.72 0.97
N HIS A 302 1.23 -0.19 1.86
CA HIS A 302 1.97 0.13 3.07
C HIS A 302 3.42 -0.38 2.99
N GLU A 303 4.36 0.52 2.88
CA GLU A 303 5.80 0.27 2.91
C GLU A 303 6.48 0.99 4.08
N ARG A 304 7.67 0.53 4.46
CA ARG A 304 8.51 1.26 5.40
C ARG A 304 9.30 2.38 4.69
N PRO A 305 9.64 3.47 5.42
CA PRO A 305 9.24 3.77 6.80
C PRO A 305 7.81 4.28 6.92
N PHE A 306 7.22 4.12 8.11
CA PHE A 306 5.96 4.78 8.44
C PHE A 306 6.23 6.21 8.93
N VAL A 307 5.38 7.17 8.60
CA VAL A 307 5.48 8.53 9.13
C VAL A 307 4.70 8.58 10.44
N SER A 308 5.29 8.01 11.48
CA SER A 308 4.68 7.80 12.80
C SER A 308 5.55 8.36 13.92
N GLU A 309 5.00 8.43 15.13
CA GLU A 309 5.69 8.97 16.31
C GLU A 309 6.96 8.18 16.69
N GLU A 310 6.97 6.87 16.41
CA GLU A 310 8.03 5.96 16.82
C GLU A 310 9.12 5.74 15.75
N GLU A 311 8.94 6.28 14.55
CA GLU A 311 9.84 5.98 13.43
C GLU A 311 10.99 7.00 13.34
N GLU A 312 12.17 6.57 13.76
CA GLU A 312 13.40 7.38 13.82
C GLU A 312 14.24 7.32 12.53
N SER A 313 13.74 6.68 11.46
CA SER A 313 14.45 6.64 10.18
C SER A 313 14.50 8.02 9.54
N PRO A 314 15.69 8.46 9.08
CA PRO A 314 15.80 9.67 8.27
C PRO A 314 15.19 9.42 6.88
N LEU A 315 14.50 10.43 6.37
CA LEU A 315 14.00 10.42 5.01
C LEU A 315 15.12 10.58 4.00
N GLU A 316 14.94 10.00 2.83
CA GLU A 316 15.90 10.08 1.73
C GLU A 316 15.19 10.55 0.44
N LEU A 317 15.98 11.13 -0.46
CA LEU A 317 15.50 11.55 -1.78
C LEU A 317 14.85 10.38 -2.54
N GLY A 318 13.69 10.63 -3.14
CA GLY A 318 12.95 9.62 -3.91
C GLY A 318 12.10 8.67 -3.08
N MET A 319 12.10 8.77 -1.75
CA MET A 319 11.10 8.07 -0.94
C MET A 319 9.70 8.64 -1.22
N THR A 320 8.70 7.78 -1.25
CA THR A 320 7.29 8.15 -1.47
C THR A 320 6.46 7.80 -0.25
N PHE A 321 5.53 8.67 0.09
CA PHE A 321 4.68 8.57 1.27
C PHE A 321 3.25 8.97 0.96
N THR A 322 2.30 8.51 1.76
CA THR A 322 1.01 9.18 1.92
C THR A 322 1.17 10.36 2.86
N ASP A 323 0.40 11.41 2.62
CA ASP A 323 0.24 12.57 3.49
C ASP A 323 -1.24 12.75 3.76
N GLU A 324 -1.71 12.13 4.86
CA GLU A 324 -3.12 11.79 5.10
C GLU A 324 -3.70 12.29 6.44
N PRO A 325 -3.41 13.51 6.90
CA PRO A 325 -3.98 13.98 8.17
C PRO A 325 -5.50 13.93 8.15
N SER A 326 -6.08 13.58 9.29
CA SER A 326 -7.53 13.58 9.46
C SER A 326 -7.96 14.07 10.85
N ILE A 327 -9.18 14.57 10.94
CA ILE A 327 -9.89 14.85 12.18
C ILE A 327 -11.16 14.01 12.17
N LEU A 328 -11.26 13.08 13.14
CA LEU A 328 -12.37 12.13 13.26
C LEU A 328 -13.15 12.45 14.53
N LEU A 329 -14.32 13.08 14.38
CA LEU A 329 -15.22 13.49 15.44
C LEU A 329 -16.44 12.56 15.52
N ASP A 330 -17.24 12.71 16.56
CA ASP A 330 -18.57 12.11 16.59
C ASP A 330 -19.45 12.82 15.55
N GLY A 331 -20.04 12.04 14.66
CA GLY A 331 -20.90 12.53 13.60
C GLY A 331 -20.23 12.67 12.26
N PHE A 332 -18.97 13.13 12.17
CA PHE A 332 -18.27 13.26 10.90
C PHE A 332 -16.75 13.09 11.00
N GLY A 333 -16.13 12.83 9.87
CA GLY A 333 -14.68 12.85 9.70
C GLY A 333 -14.27 13.66 8.47
N VAL A 334 -13.11 14.29 8.55
CA VAL A 334 -12.49 15.01 7.42
C VAL A 334 -11.08 14.50 7.18
N ARG A 335 -10.72 14.29 5.92
CA ARG A 335 -9.39 13.87 5.46
C ARG A 335 -9.09 14.52 4.11
N THR A 336 -7.84 14.85 3.92
CA THR A 336 -7.25 15.08 2.60
C THR A 336 -5.98 14.25 2.54
N GLU A 337 -5.83 13.46 1.49
CA GLU A 337 -4.74 12.52 1.33
C GLU A 337 -4.21 12.52 -0.08
N ASP A 338 -2.89 12.59 -0.19
CA ASP A 338 -2.15 12.54 -1.44
C ASP A 338 -0.89 11.69 -1.31
N VAL A 339 -0.42 11.14 -2.42
CA VAL A 339 0.92 10.55 -2.50
C VAL A 339 1.94 11.65 -2.76
N VAL A 340 3.00 11.65 -1.96
CA VAL A 340 4.06 12.67 -1.97
C VAL A 340 5.42 12.02 -2.13
N VAL A 341 6.30 12.58 -2.97
CA VAL A 341 7.70 12.17 -3.09
C VAL A 341 8.60 13.13 -2.32
N CYS A 342 9.54 12.59 -1.54
CA CYS A 342 10.55 13.34 -0.79
C CYS A 342 11.55 13.99 -1.75
N GLU A 343 11.59 15.32 -1.79
CA GLU A 343 12.49 16.13 -2.60
C GLU A 343 13.29 17.12 -1.75
N PRO A 344 14.37 17.76 -2.28
CA PRO A 344 15.26 18.59 -1.48
C PRO A 344 14.58 19.77 -0.77
N ASP A 345 13.58 20.37 -1.40
CA ASP A 345 12.89 21.58 -0.90
C ASP A 345 11.57 21.29 -0.18
N GLY A 346 11.21 20.03 -0.01
CA GLY A 346 9.94 19.56 0.57
C GLY A 346 9.31 18.48 -0.28
N GLY A 347 8.21 17.92 0.18
CA GLY A 347 7.48 16.90 -0.58
C GLY A 347 6.79 17.46 -1.83
N ARG A 348 6.94 16.77 -2.95
CA ARG A 348 6.17 17.05 -4.18
C ARG A 348 5.01 16.07 -4.29
N THR A 349 3.80 16.61 -4.34
CA THR A 349 2.56 15.82 -4.52
C THR A 349 2.52 15.20 -5.92
N LEU A 350 2.12 13.93 -6.01
CA LEU A 350 1.88 13.22 -7.26
C LEU A 350 0.43 13.36 -7.75
N ASN A 351 -0.51 13.61 -6.85
CA ASN A 351 -1.90 13.92 -7.18
C ASN A 351 -2.05 15.37 -7.67
N THR A 352 -3.06 15.59 -8.50
CA THR A 352 -3.38 16.90 -9.08
C THR A 352 -4.82 17.34 -8.80
N PHE A 353 -5.67 16.46 -8.32
CA PHE A 353 -7.03 16.79 -7.91
C PHE A 353 -7.00 17.74 -6.70
N PRO A 354 -7.81 18.83 -6.71
CA PRO A 354 -7.78 19.84 -5.64
C PRO A 354 -8.00 19.23 -4.24
N PRO A 355 -7.21 19.66 -3.22
CA PRO A 355 -7.32 19.11 -1.88
C PRO A 355 -8.46 19.74 -1.04
N GLY A 356 -9.09 20.80 -1.52
CA GLY A 356 -10.13 21.53 -0.81
C GLY A 356 -11.40 20.73 -0.59
N LEU A 357 -12.17 21.15 0.42
CA LEU A 357 -13.50 20.57 0.71
C LEU A 357 -14.40 20.73 -0.53
N ILE A 358 -14.99 19.61 -0.97
CA ILE A 358 -15.94 19.61 -2.09
C ILE A 358 -17.34 19.81 -1.49
N VAL A 359 -18.12 20.68 -2.10
CA VAL A 359 -19.50 20.98 -1.67
C VAL A 359 -20.43 20.77 -2.85
N ASN A 360 -21.38 19.86 -2.69
CA ASN A 360 -22.38 19.52 -3.70
C ASN A 360 -23.77 19.90 -3.20
N GLY A 361 -24.51 20.66 -3.99
CA GLY A 361 -25.87 21.05 -3.65
C GLY A 361 -26.44 22.02 -4.68
#